data_830a484c71d85230a419502102888e66
#
_entry.id   830a484c71d85230a419502102888e66
#
_cell.length_a   1.000
_cell.length_b   1.000
_cell.length_c   1.000
_cell.angle_alpha   90.00
_cell.angle_beta   90.00
_cell.angle_gamma   90.00
#
_symmetry.space_group_name_H-M   'P 1'
#
loop_
_entity.id
_entity.type
_entity.pdbx_description
1 polymer ?
#
loop_
_entity_poly.entity_id
_entity_poly.type
_entity_poly.pdbx_seq_one_letter_code
_entity_poly.pdbx_strand_id
1 'polypeptide(L)'
;MKIIDVVCSAGRTGFYFDDQRAIKAGADHDGFTYVGSPVTPGFAAVRQAGESISVMLVLEDGQVAYGDCAAVQYSGAGGRDPLFLAKDFIPVIENNIKPQLVGREADSFKNLSEMVEAITVNGKRLHTAIRYGVTQAILDAVARATGRMMCEVVADEYGCTVTDQPLNIFTQSGDDRYSNADKMIIKGAQVLPHALINNVKTKLGEHGELLAEYVGWLRDRVLKLRRDESYNPIFHIDVYGTIGAAFGNDNYKGMADYIAELEKIAAPFHLRIEGPMDVEDREKQMLALKALTAELDARGINVEIVADEWCNTLEDIKYFADNKAGHMVQIKTPDLGGINNTVEA
;
A
#
# COMPACT_ATOMS: atom_id res chain seq x y z
N MET A 1 -29.75 -12.94 -8.06
CA MET A 1 -29.40 -14.11 -7.19
C MET A 1 -29.20 -13.60 -5.79
N LYS A 2 -29.93 -14.14 -4.80
CA LYS A 2 -29.90 -13.62 -3.42
C LYS A 2 -28.71 -14.13 -2.61
N ILE A 3 -28.18 -13.26 -1.77
CA ILE A 3 -27.27 -13.65 -0.67
C ILE A 3 -28.13 -14.21 0.47
N ILE A 4 -27.93 -15.49 0.80
CA ILE A 4 -28.74 -16.17 1.82
C ILE A 4 -28.03 -16.31 3.16
N ASP A 5 -26.69 -16.21 3.19
CA ASP A 5 -25.91 -16.21 4.42
C ASP A 5 -24.56 -15.48 4.24
N VAL A 6 -23.98 -15.05 5.37
CA VAL A 6 -22.62 -14.53 5.50
C VAL A 6 -21.92 -15.31 6.59
N VAL A 7 -20.83 -15.96 6.24
CA VAL A 7 -20.02 -16.80 7.14
C VAL A 7 -18.63 -16.25 7.27
N CYS A 8 -18.11 -16.15 8.48
CA CYS A 8 -16.76 -15.66 8.77
C CYS A 8 -15.87 -16.77 9.32
N SER A 9 -14.59 -16.76 8.92
CA SER A 9 -13.58 -17.67 9.47
C SER A 9 -12.31 -16.88 9.77
N ALA A 10 -11.77 -17.06 10.99
CA ALA A 10 -10.49 -16.51 11.36
C ALA A 10 -9.35 -17.18 10.59
N GLY A 11 -8.39 -16.40 10.14
CA GLY A 11 -7.23 -16.85 9.40
C GLY A 11 -5.97 -16.04 9.73
N ARG A 12 -4.94 -16.22 8.93
CA ARG A 12 -3.69 -15.46 9.01
C ARG A 12 -3.32 -14.94 7.64
N THR A 13 -2.75 -13.73 7.60
CA THR A 13 -2.22 -13.16 6.36
C THR A 13 -0.82 -13.70 6.07
N GLY A 14 -0.32 -13.44 4.87
CA GLY A 14 1.10 -13.64 4.54
C GLY A 14 2.01 -12.56 5.15
N PHE A 15 1.46 -11.55 5.80
CA PHE A 15 2.20 -10.49 6.48
C PHE A 15 2.35 -10.75 7.97
N TYR A 16 3.25 -9.96 8.59
CA TYR A 16 3.32 -9.76 10.03
C TYR A 16 2.73 -8.39 10.36
N PHE A 17 2.22 -8.23 11.56
CA PHE A 17 1.92 -6.91 12.10
C PHE A 17 3.12 -6.42 12.89
N ASP A 18 3.63 -5.27 12.50
CA ASP A 18 4.79 -4.61 13.11
C ASP A 18 4.36 -3.33 13.82
N ASP A 19 4.76 -3.20 15.06
CA ASP A 19 4.62 -1.94 15.78
C ASP A 19 5.66 -0.93 15.30
N GLN A 20 5.28 -0.16 14.27
CA GLN A 20 6.16 0.83 13.64
C GLN A 20 6.69 1.86 14.64
N ARG A 21 5.88 2.23 15.65
CA ARG A 21 6.31 3.20 16.67
C ARG A 21 7.44 2.64 17.53
N ALA A 22 7.36 1.37 17.94
CA ALA A 22 8.43 0.70 18.68
C ALA A 22 9.69 0.57 17.83
N ILE A 23 9.54 0.23 16.54
CA ILE A 23 10.67 0.12 15.59
C ILE A 23 11.35 1.48 15.40
N LYS A 24 10.59 2.55 15.15
CA LYS A 24 11.12 3.93 15.04
C LYS A 24 11.77 4.41 16.35
N ALA A 25 11.29 3.93 17.51
CA ALA A 25 11.89 4.22 18.82
C ALA A 25 13.19 3.44 19.10
N GLY A 26 13.63 2.59 18.17
CA GLY A 26 14.91 1.89 18.25
C GLY A 26 14.83 0.46 18.78
N ALA A 27 13.72 -0.26 18.57
CA ALA A 27 13.66 -1.68 18.88
C ALA A 27 14.72 -2.44 18.07
N ASP A 28 15.57 -3.19 18.73
CA ASP A 28 16.64 -3.97 18.10
C ASP A 28 16.10 -5.28 17.50
N HIS A 29 16.79 -5.77 16.47
CA HIS A 29 16.51 -7.08 15.91
C HIS A 29 17.10 -8.22 16.73
N ASP A 30 16.34 -9.31 16.84
CA ASP A 30 16.83 -10.62 17.27
C ASP A 30 16.41 -11.64 16.17
N GLY A 31 17.29 -11.83 15.21
CA GLY A 31 16.97 -12.56 14.00
C GLY A 31 15.83 -11.91 13.22
N PHE A 32 14.72 -12.63 13.03
CA PHE A 32 13.53 -12.11 12.34
C PHE A 32 12.57 -11.38 13.29
N THR A 33 12.76 -11.45 14.60
CA THR A 33 11.94 -10.77 15.61
C THR A 33 12.59 -9.47 16.09
N TYR A 34 11.88 -8.77 16.98
CA TYR A 34 12.39 -7.57 17.64
C TYR A 34 12.46 -7.80 19.14
N VAL A 35 13.49 -7.22 19.79
CA VAL A 35 13.63 -7.17 21.25
C VAL A 35 12.88 -5.96 21.77
N GLY A 36 12.22 -6.12 22.92
CA GLY A 36 11.52 -5.04 23.60
C GLY A 36 10.01 -5.24 23.66
N SER A 37 9.33 -4.25 24.22
CA SER A 37 7.88 -4.24 24.37
C SER A 37 7.22 -3.37 23.29
N PRO A 38 6.03 -3.74 22.81
CA PRO A 38 5.27 -2.90 21.92
C PRO A 38 4.80 -1.62 22.64
N VAL A 39 4.63 -0.54 21.86
CA VAL A 39 4.15 0.75 22.37
C VAL A 39 2.79 1.13 21.77
N THR A 40 2.42 0.56 20.63
CA THR A 40 1.10 0.78 20.03
C THR A 40 0.05 -0.10 20.71
N PRO A 41 -1.11 0.46 21.12
CA PRO A 41 -2.16 -0.30 21.77
C PRO A 41 -2.64 -1.51 20.94
N GLY A 42 -2.85 -2.65 21.62
CA GLY A 42 -3.35 -3.89 21.02
C GLY A 42 -2.25 -4.86 20.58
N PHE A 43 -1.01 -4.41 20.35
CA PHE A 43 0.11 -5.28 20.04
C PHE A 43 0.56 -6.10 21.25
N ALA A 44 0.81 -7.40 21.03
CA ALA A 44 1.35 -8.30 22.04
C ALA A 44 2.89 -8.42 21.95
N ALA A 45 3.46 -8.12 20.79
CA ALA A 45 4.90 -8.07 20.54
C ALA A 45 5.17 -7.00 19.48
N VAL A 46 6.42 -6.53 19.36
CA VAL A 46 6.81 -5.55 18.33
C VAL A 46 6.56 -6.10 16.92
N ARG A 47 6.78 -7.40 16.71
CA ARG A 47 6.35 -8.15 15.51
C ARG A 47 5.51 -9.33 15.93
N GLN A 48 4.33 -9.47 15.35
CA GLN A 48 3.43 -10.59 15.57
C GLN A 48 2.81 -11.07 14.26
N ALA A 49 2.25 -12.30 14.27
CA ALA A 49 1.57 -12.83 13.09
C ALA A 49 0.39 -11.93 12.70
N GLY A 50 0.28 -11.61 11.41
CA GLY A 50 -0.88 -10.91 10.87
C GLY A 50 -2.11 -11.83 10.84
N GLU A 51 -3.25 -11.32 11.34
CA GLU A 51 -4.53 -12.04 11.30
C GLU A 51 -5.38 -11.57 10.11
N SER A 52 -6.26 -12.44 9.65
CA SER A 52 -7.27 -12.17 8.63
C SER A 52 -8.61 -12.76 9.00
N ILE A 53 -9.66 -12.33 8.30
CA ILE A 53 -10.99 -12.95 8.36
C ILE A 53 -11.40 -13.25 6.92
N SER A 54 -11.59 -14.53 6.60
CA SER A 54 -12.25 -14.90 5.35
C SER A 54 -13.74 -14.68 5.48
N VAL A 55 -14.33 -13.93 4.56
CA VAL A 55 -15.76 -13.66 4.45
C VAL A 55 -16.31 -14.45 3.28
N MET A 56 -17.33 -15.26 3.54
CA MET A 56 -18.02 -16.09 2.57
C MET A 56 -19.47 -15.63 2.44
N LEU A 57 -19.87 -15.21 1.23
CA LEU A 57 -21.26 -14.91 0.89
C LEU A 57 -21.87 -16.14 0.22
N VAL A 58 -22.85 -16.77 0.89
CA VAL A 58 -23.56 -17.93 0.35
C VAL A 58 -24.71 -17.44 -0.52
N LEU A 59 -24.77 -17.87 -1.77
CA LEU A 59 -25.81 -17.52 -2.71
C LEU A 59 -26.93 -18.59 -2.71
N GLU A 60 -28.13 -18.21 -3.13
CA GLU A 60 -29.32 -19.06 -3.08
C GLU A 60 -29.24 -20.36 -3.91
N ASP A 61 -28.34 -20.40 -4.90
CA ASP A 61 -28.05 -21.60 -5.70
C ASP A 61 -26.95 -22.50 -5.08
N GLY A 62 -26.43 -22.12 -3.92
CA GLY A 62 -25.38 -22.84 -3.20
C GLY A 62 -23.95 -22.44 -3.57
N GLN A 63 -23.75 -21.52 -4.53
CA GLN A 63 -22.42 -20.96 -4.77
C GLN A 63 -21.95 -20.14 -3.57
N VAL A 64 -20.63 -20.08 -3.36
CA VAL A 64 -20.01 -19.29 -2.31
C VAL A 64 -19.04 -18.32 -2.94
N ALA A 65 -19.22 -17.04 -2.62
CA ALA A 65 -18.30 -15.97 -3.02
C ALA A 65 -17.38 -15.63 -1.84
N TYR A 66 -16.14 -15.22 -2.14
CA TYR A 66 -15.07 -15.09 -1.15
C TYR A 66 -14.46 -13.70 -1.14
N GLY A 67 -14.05 -13.28 0.05
CA GLY A 67 -13.18 -12.13 0.26
C GLY A 67 -12.43 -12.27 1.58
N ASP A 68 -11.25 -11.66 1.65
CA ASP A 68 -10.39 -11.74 2.83
C ASP A 68 -10.16 -10.34 3.43
N CYS A 69 -10.63 -10.16 4.66
CA CYS A 69 -10.32 -8.98 5.46
C CYS A 69 -8.86 -9.06 5.89
N ALA A 70 -8.01 -8.24 5.31
CA ALA A 70 -6.60 -8.16 5.63
C ALA A 70 -6.20 -6.70 5.83
N ALA A 71 -5.46 -6.41 6.89
CA ALA A 71 -4.86 -5.10 7.16
C ALA A 71 -3.40 -5.08 6.70
N VAL A 72 -2.84 -3.88 6.56
CA VAL A 72 -1.42 -3.68 6.24
C VAL A 72 -0.53 -3.95 7.44
N GLN A 73 0.77 -4.12 7.18
CA GLN A 73 1.78 -4.46 8.18
C GLN A 73 1.86 -3.46 9.34
N TYR A 74 1.80 -2.15 9.06
CA TYR A 74 1.98 -1.08 10.05
C TYR A 74 0.65 -0.52 10.56
N SER A 75 -0.20 -1.39 11.08
CA SER A 75 -1.49 -1.00 11.66
C SER A 75 -1.32 -0.01 12.81
N GLY A 76 -2.22 0.96 12.90
CA GLY A 76 -2.23 1.98 13.95
C GLY A 76 -1.15 3.06 13.84
N ALA A 77 -0.42 3.12 12.73
CA ALA A 77 0.59 4.14 12.44
C ALA A 77 0.33 4.85 11.11
N GLY A 78 0.82 6.07 10.93
CA GLY A 78 0.70 6.82 9.68
C GLY A 78 -0.74 7.10 9.24
N GLY A 79 -1.66 7.30 10.17
CA GLY A 79 -3.08 7.55 9.89
C GLY A 79 -3.93 6.30 9.67
N ARG A 80 -3.36 5.10 9.79
CA ARG A 80 -4.04 3.82 9.57
C ARG A 80 -4.90 3.38 10.73
N ASP A 81 -5.89 2.55 10.44
CA ASP A 81 -6.76 1.92 11.43
C ASP A 81 -5.96 1.06 12.44
N PRO A 82 -6.51 0.81 13.66
CA PRO A 82 -5.82 0.07 14.70
C PRO A 82 -5.54 -1.39 14.29
N LEU A 83 -4.82 -2.12 15.15
CA LEU A 83 -4.48 -3.53 14.95
C LEU A 83 -5.73 -4.38 14.67
N PHE A 84 -5.68 -5.16 13.58
CA PHE A 84 -6.79 -6.01 13.14
C PHE A 84 -6.67 -7.41 13.73
N LEU A 85 -7.54 -7.76 14.67
CA LEU A 85 -7.60 -9.10 15.28
C LEU A 85 -8.96 -9.75 14.98
N ALA A 86 -8.94 -10.97 14.47
CA ALA A 86 -10.15 -11.68 14.04
C ALA A 86 -11.21 -11.80 15.15
N LYS A 87 -10.78 -12.04 16.39
CA LYS A 87 -11.68 -12.14 17.56
C LYS A 87 -12.49 -10.87 17.83
N ASP A 88 -11.93 -9.70 17.48
CA ASP A 88 -12.55 -8.40 17.76
C ASP A 88 -13.49 -7.98 16.61
N PHE A 89 -13.22 -8.44 15.39
CA PHE A 89 -13.90 -7.97 14.19
C PHE A 89 -14.87 -8.97 13.54
N ILE A 90 -14.79 -10.28 13.82
CA ILE A 90 -15.83 -11.25 13.42
C ILE A 90 -17.20 -10.82 13.96
N PRO A 91 -17.36 -10.47 15.26
CA PRO A 91 -18.64 -10.00 15.77
C PRO A 91 -19.18 -8.73 15.09
N VAL A 92 -18.28 -7.86 14.61
CA VAL A 92 -18.67 -6.65 13.87
C VAL A 92 -19.31 -7.03 12.54
N ILE A 93 -18.73 -7.97 11.81
CA ILE A 93 -19.30 -8.45 10.53
C ILE A 93 -20.64 -9.16 10.77
N GLU A 94 -20.70 -10.06 11.75
CA GLU A 94 -21.91 -10.83 12.05
C GLU A 94 -23.09 -9.97 12.51
N ASN A 95 -22.83 -8.95 13.34
CA ASN A 95 -23.89 -8.14 13.93
C ASN A 95 -24.29 -6.91 13.10
N ASN A 96 -23.38 -6.37 12.25
CA ASN A 96 -23.63 -5.10 11.56
C ASN A 96 -23.66 -5.23 10.04
N ILE A 97 -22.96 -6.19 9.44
CA ILE A 97 -22.88 -6.36 7.98
C ILE A 97 -23.81 -7.48 7.51
N LYS A 98 -23.73 -8.65 8.12
CA LYS A 98 -24.57 -9.80 7.76
C LYS A 98 -26.08 -9.44 7.68
N PRO A 99 -26.68 -8.72 8.64
CA PRO A 99 -28.10 -8.35 8.55
C PRO A 99 -28.42 -7.40 7.38
N GLN A 100 -27.43 -6.67 6.88
CA GLN A 100 -27.60 -5.76 5.75
C GLN A 100 -27.47 -6.46 4.40
N LEU A 101 -26.71 -7.56 4.32
CA LEU A 101 -26.46 -8.29 3.08
C LEU A 101 -27.42 -9.44 2.85
N VAL A 102 -27.82 -10.16 3.92
CA VAL A 102 -28.74 -11.31 3.80
C VAL A 102 -30.08 -10.88 3.25
N GLY A 103 -30.55 -11.58 2.22
CA GLY A 103 -31.78 -11.30 1.50
C GLY A 103 -31.66 -10.31 0.35
N ARG A 104 -30.50 -9.69 0.17
CA ARG A 104 -30.25 -8.80 -0.98
C ARG A 104 -29.88 -9.58 -2.24
N GLU A 105 -30.22 -9.01 -3.39
CA GLU A 105 -29.75 -9.50 -4.68
C GLU A 105 -28.29 -9.11 -4.89
N ALA A 106 -27.48 -10.05 -5.37
CA ALA A 106 -26.11 -9.78 -5.84
C ALA A 106 -26.18 -9.28 -7.29
N ASP A 107 -26.66 -8.05 -7.49
CA ASP A 107 -26.97 -7.46 -8.79
C ASP A 107 -26.08 -6.27 -9.16
N SER A 108 -25.55 -5.56 -8.18
CA SER A 108 -24.61 -4.44 -8.39
C SER A 108 -23.54 -4.39 -7.33
N PHE A 109 -22.29 -4.53 -7.76
CA PHE A 109 -21.11 -4.37 -6.91
C PHE A 109 -21.02 -2.96 -6.33
N LYS A 110 -21.20 -1.94 -7.16
CA LYS A 110 -21.11 -0.54 -6.75
C LYS A 110 -22.10 -0.21 -5.64
N ASN A 111 -23.38 -0.51 -5.87
CA ASN A 111 -24.44 -0.20 -4.91
C ASN A 111 -24.28 -0.94 -3.57
N LEU A 112 -23.91 -2.21 -3.59
CA LEU A 112 -23.71 -3.00 -2.38
C LEU A 112 -22.44 -2.56 -1.63
N SER A 113 -21.39 -2.18 -2.33
CA SER A 113 -20.17 -1.66 -1.74
C SER A 113 -20.39 -0.30 -1.09
N GLU A 114 -21.10 0.62 -1.75
CA GLU A 114 -21.47 1.93 -1.18
C GLU A 114 -22.33 1.76 0.08
N MET A 115 -23.25 0.79 0.10
CA MET A 115 -24.03 0.45 1.28
C MET A 115 -23.13 0.00 2.44
N VAL A 116 -22.15 -0.87 2.19
CA VAL A 116 -21.20 -1.33 3.21
C VAL A 116 -20.33 -0.18 3.72
N GLU A 117 -19.86 0.69 2.83
CA GLU A 117 -19.06 1.88 3.18
C GLU A 117 -19.84 2.85 4.12
N ALA A 118 -21.16 2.90 3.99
CA ALA A 118 -22.03 3.76 4.80
C ALA A 118 -22.29 3.20 6.23
N ILE A 119 -21.95 1.94 6.48
CA ILE A 119 -22.15 1.32 7.80
C ILE A 119 -21.20 1.95 8.83
N THR A 120 -21.77 2.36 9.96
CA THR A 120 -21.00 2.85 11.11
C THR A 120 -21.30 2.01 12.35
N VAL A 121 -20.27 1.79 13.16
CA VAL A 121 -20.40 1.11 14.47
C VAL A 121 -19.92 2.06 15.55
N ASN A 122 -20.79 2.36 16.52
CA ASN A 122 -20.51 3.35 17.57
C ASN A 122 -20.07 4.72 17.02
N GLY A 123 -20.66 5.15 15.88
CA GLY A 123 -20.37 6.41 15.22
C GLY A 123 -19.04 6.47 14.46
N LYS A 124 -18.35 5.32 14.30
CA LYS A 124 -17.11 5.20 13.52
C LYS A 124 -17.34 4.37 12.27
N ARG A 125 -16.63 4.69 11.20
CA ARG A 125 -16.58 3.87 9.98
C ARG A 125 -16.08 2.46 10.34
N LEU A 126 -16.46 1.47 9.55
CA LEU A 126 -15.90 0.12 9.64
C LEU A 126 -14.38 0.18 9.37
N HIS A 127 -13.65 -0.71 10.04
CA HIS A 127 -12.23 -0.90 9.79
C HIS A 127 -11.94 -1.11 8.29
N THR A 128 -10.87 -0.52 7.75
CA THR A 128 -10.50 -0.64 6.34
C THR A 128 -10.40 -2.08 5.88
N ALA A 129 -9.81 -2.97 6.70
CA ALA A 129 -9.71 -4.40 6.40
C ALA A 129 -11.08 -5.08 6.22
N ILE A 130 -12.09 -4.70 7.02
CA ILE A 130 -13.45 -5.24 6.88
C ILE A 130 -14.05 -4.79 5.55
N ARG A 131 -13.98 -3.50 5.25
CA ARG A 131 -14.50 -2.95 4.00
C ARG A 131 -13.83 -3.62 2.80
N TYR A 132 -12.50 -3.79 2.86
CA TYR A 132 -11.71 -4.47 1.84
C TYR A 132 -12.20 -5.91 1.59
N GLY A 133 -12.26 -6.76 2.61
CA GLY A 133 -12.65 -8.17 2.44
C GLY A 133 -14.13 -8.34 2.08
N VAL A 134 -15.03 -7.57 2.70
CA VAL A 134 -16.46 -7.67 2.39
C VAL A 134 -16.77 -7.24 0.96
N THR A 135 -16.14 -6.16 0.47
CA THR A 135 -16.37 -5.72 -0.92
C THR A 135 -15.74 -6.64 -1.96
N GLN A 136 -14.65 -7.35 -1.63
CA GLN A 136 -14.15 -8.45 -2.46
C GLN A 136 -15.21 -9.55 -2.60
N ALA A 137 -15.77 -10.01 -1.48
CA ALA A 137 -16.80 -11.03 -1.51
C ALA A 137 -18.06 -10.58 -2.28
N ILE A 138 -18.44 -9.30 -2.18
CA ILE A 138 -19.54 -8.73 -2.96
C ILE A 138 -19.21 -8.74 -4.45
N LEU A 139 -17.98 -8.35 -4.84
CA LEU A 139 -17.58 -8.36 -6.25
C LEU A 139 -17.59 -9.78 -6.84
N ASP A 140 -17.07 -10.76 -6.09
CA ASP A 140 -17.14 -12.18 -6.48
C ASP A 140 -18.59 -12.69 -6.54
N ALA A 141 -19.47 -12.28 -5.60
CA ALA A 141 -20.87 -12.66 -5.62
C ALA A 141 -21.61 -12.11 -6.84
N VAL A 142 -21.41 -10.85 -7.20
CA VAL A 142 -22.02 -10.24 -8.38
C VAL A 142 -21.49 -10.89 -9.67
N ALA A 143 -20.17 -11.15 -9.74
CA ALA A 143 -19.57 -11.84 -10.87
C ALA A 143 -20.17 -13.25 -11.08
N ARG A 144 -20.31 -14.04 -10.01
CA ARG A 144 -20.96 -15.36 -10.04
C ARG A 144 -22.43 -15.27 -10.42
N ALA A 145 -23.18 -14.37 -9.77
CA ALA A 145 -24.61 -14.19 -10.02
C ALA A 145 -24.92 -13.78 -11.46
N THR A 146 -24.02 -13.09 -12.12
CA THR A 146 -24.18 -12.58 -13.49
C THR A 146 -23.43 -13.40 -14.56
N GLY A 147 -22.65 -14.43 -14.15
CA GLY A 147 -21.85 -15.25 -15.05
C GLY A 147 -20.72 -14.49 -15.76
N ARG A 148 -20.17 -13.45 -15.12
CA ARG A 148 -19.10 -12.58 -15.65
C ARG A 148 -17.83 -12.68 -14.81
N MET A 149 -16.72 -12.20 -15.37
CA MET A 149 -15.49 -11.98 -14.57
C MET A 149 -15.62 -10.72 -13.72
N MET A 150 -14.92 -10.66 -12.59
CA MET A 150 -14.91 -9.49 -11.72
C MET A 150 -14.48 -8.20 -12.44
N CYS A 151 -13.50 -8.28 -13.33
CA CYS A 151 -13.05 -7.13 -14.14
C CYS A 151 -14.14 -6.63 -15.10
N GLU A 152 -14.99 -7.52 -15.64
CA GLU A 152 -16.11 -7.13 -16.50
C GLU A 152 -17.20 -6.42 -15.68
N VAL A 153 -17.48 -6.90 -14.46
CA VAL A 153 -18.42 -6.22 -13.55
C VAL A 153 -17.94 -4.81 -13.23
N VAL A 154 -16.66 -4.66 -12.86
CA VAL A 154 -16.07 -3.34 -12.56
C VAL A 154 -16.13 -2.45 -13.82
N ALA A 155 -15.73 -2.95 -14.98
CA ALA A 155 -15.73 -2.16 -16.20
C ALA A 155 -17.12 -1.63 -16.56
N ASP A 156 -18.15 -2.47 -16.49
CA ASP A 156 -19.53 -2.08 -16.76
C ASP A 156 -20.05 -1.03 -15.78
N GLU A 157 -19.87 -1.27 -14.46
CA GLU A 157 -20.46 -0.42 -13.43
C GLU A 157 -19.76 0.94 -13.29
N TYR A 158 -18.50 1.04 -13.74
CA TYR A 158 -17.70 2.29 -13.71
C TYR A 158 -17.49 2.92 -15.09
N GLY A 159 -18.13 2.39 -16.13
CA GLY A 159 -18.07 2.96 -17.49
C GLY A 159 -16.69 2.85 -18.13
N CYS A 160 -15.95 1.81 -17.79
CA CYS A 160 -14.63 1.49 -18.31
C CYS A 160 -14.70 0.31 -19.31
N THR A 161 -13.56 -0.01 -19.91
CA THR A 161 -13.42 -1.20 -20.76
C THR A 161 -12.30 -2.08 -20.25
N VAL A 162 -12.50 -3.40 -20.30
CA VAL A 162 -11.40 -4.33 -20.03
C VAL A 162 -10.38 -4.23 -21.17
N THR A 163 -9.11 -4.02 -20.82
CA THR A 163 -8.02 -3.94 -21.77
C THR A 163 -7.16 -5.21 -21.74
N ASP A 164 -6.57 -5.56 -22.88
CA ASP A 164 -5.58 -6.62 -23.03
C ASP A 164 -4.12 -6.09 -22.91
N GLN A 165 -3.96 -4.78 -22.69
CA GLN A 165 -2.64 -4.20 -22.51
C GLN A 165 -2.02 -4.69 -21.20
N PRO A 166 -0.80 -5.26 -21.24
CA PRO A 166 -0.12 -5.72 -20.04
C PRO A 166 0.25 -4.54 -19.14
N LEU A 167 0.01 -4.70 -17.85
CA LEU A 167 0.47 -3.76 -16.83
C LEU A 167 1.92 -4.03 -16.44
N ASN A 168 2.65 -2.97 -16.11
CA ASN A 168 3.99 -3.10 -15.57
C ASN A 168 3.96 -3.82 -14.22
N ILE A 169 4.81 -4.82 -14.06
CA ILE A 169 4.97 -5.54 -12.80
C ILE A 169 5.87 -4.72 -11.86
N PHE A 170 5.28 -4.29 -10.76
CA PHE A 170 5.95 -3.67 -9.63
C PHE A 170 6.37 -4.75 -8.63
N THR A 171 7.61 -4.69 -8.13
CA THR A 171 8.18 -5.73 -7.26
C THR A 171 8.82 -5.14 -6.01
N GLN A 172 8.75 -5.88 -4.90
CA GLN A 172 9.26 -5.46 -3.60
C GLN A 172 10.38 -6.39 -3.12
N SER A 173 11.52 -5.84 -2.77
CA SER A 173 12.67 -6.58 -2.25
C SER A 173 12.60 -6.82 -0.74
N GLY A 174 11.86 -6.01 -0.01
CA GLY A 174 11.94 -5.98 1.44
C GLY A 174 13.36 -5.62 1.91
N ASP A 175 13.78 -6.22 3.02
CA ASP A 175 15.11 -5.96 3.59
C ASP A 175 16.26 -6.62 2.81
N ASP A 176 16.00 -7.75 2.11
CA ASP A 176 17.01 -8.38 1.24
C ASP A 176 17.07 -7.71 -0.15
N ARG A 177 17.46 -6.42 -0.13
CA ARG A 177 17.43 -5.56 -1.30
C ARG A 177 18.48 -5.89 -2.37
N TYR A 178 19.47 -6.70 -2.06
CA TYR A 178 20.52 -7.10 -3.01
C TYR A 178 20.15 -8.38 -3.77
N SER A 179 19.99 -9.52 -3.09
CA SER A 179 19.71 -10.77 -3.79
C SER A 179 18.28 -10.83 -4.36
N ASN A 180 17.32 -10.14 -3.73
CA ASN A 180 15.99 -10.04 -4.32
C ASN A 180 15.97 -9.14 -5.58
N ALA A 181 16.77 -8.07 -5.64
CA ALA A 181 16.91 -7.30 -6.87
C ALA A 181 17.43 -8.15 -8.04
N ASP A 182 18.41 -9.04 -7.80
CA ASP A 182 18.90 -9.99 -8.83
C ASP A 182 17.76 -10.85 -9.39
N LYS A 183 16.91 -11.38 -8.51
CA LYS A 183 15.77 -12.21 -8.93
C LYS A 183 14.78 -11.41 -9.81
N MET A 184 14.55 -10.16 -9.47
CA MET A 184 13.67 -9.26 -10.22
C MET A 184 14.22 -8.94 -11.60
N ILE A 185 15.52 -8.60 -11.68
CA ILE A 185 16.22 -8.31 -12.94
C ILE A 185 16.18 -9.54 -13.87
N ILE A 186 16.51 -10.72 -13.35
CA ILE A 186 16.51 -11.97 -14.11
C ILE A 186 15.10 -12.31 -14.64
N LYS A 187 14.06 -12.00 -13.85
CA LYS A 187 12.65 -12.17 -14.26
C LYS A 187 12.12 -11.07 -15.16
N GLY A 188 12.85 -10.00 -15.38
CA GLY A 188 12.44 -8.89 -16.24
C GLY A 188 11.33 -8.02 -15.63
N ALA A 189 11.30 -7.83 -14.31
CA ALA A 189 10.34 -6.93 -13.67
C ALA A 189 10.52 -5.49 -14.18
N GLN A 190 9.40 -4.80 -14.47
CA GLN A 190 9.45 -3.46 -15.07
C GLN A 190 9.72 -2.36 -14.04
N VAL A 191 9.29 -2.56 -12.78
CA VAL A 191 9.53 -1.61 -11.68
C VAL A 191 10.14 -2.36 -10.51
N LEU A 192 11.31 -1.95 -10.10
CA LEU A 192 12.12 -2.62 -9.06
C LEU A 192 13.01 -1.64 -8.33
N PRO A 193 13.56 -1.97 -7.16
CA PRO A 193 13.25 -3.14 -6.34
C PRO A 193 12.27 -2.84 -5.20
N HIS A 194 11.72 -1.61 -5.08
CA HIS A 194 11.04 -1.10 -3.88
C HIS A 194 11.85 -1.44 -2.62
N ALA A 195 13.11 -1.01 -2.63
CA ALA A 195 14.03 -1.24 -1.52
C ALA A 195 13.63 -0.39 -0.32
N LEU A 196 13.60 -0.99 0.87
CA LEU A 196 13.27 -0.29 2.11
C LEU A 196 14.51 0.42 2.67
N ILE A 197 14.51 1.76 2.65
CA ILE A 197 15.58 2.59 3.23
C ILE A 197 15.05 3.28 4.51
N ASN A 198 14.65 2.48 5.48
CA ASN A 198 13.98 2.91 6.70
C ASN A 198 14.92 3.17 7.89
N ASN A 199 16.20 3.35 7.66
CA ASN A 199 17.18 3.67 8.71
C ASN A 199 18.26 4.59 8.16
N VAL A 200 18.43 5.76 8.77
CA VAL A 200 19.43 6.76 8.34
C VAL A 200 20.85 6.20 8.43
N LYS A 201 21.25 5.67 9.59
CA LYS A 201 22.64 5.28 9.82
C LYS A 201 23.11 4.09 9.00
N THR A 202 22.23 3.09 8.76
CA THR A 202 22.64 1.80 8.19
C THR A 202 22.18 1.60 6.74
N LYS A 203 21.28 2.47 6.23
CA LYS A 203 20.70 2.30 4.88
C LYS A 203 20.76 3.55 4.02
N LEU A 204 20.53 4.74 4.58
CA LEU A 204 20.65 6.02 3.86
C LEU A 204 22.10 6.54 3.87
N GLY A 205 22.76 6.55 5.03
CA GLY A 205 23.97 7.29 5.36
C GLY A 205 23.64 8.68 5.95
N GLU A 206 24.53 9.24 6.75
CA GLU A 206 24.29 10.56 7.38
C GLU A 206 24.17 11.70 6.35
N HIS A 207 24.78 11.53 5.18
CA HIS A 207 24.71 12.45 4.05
C HIS A 207 24.10 11.80 2.79
N GLY A 208 23.42 10.67 2.94
CA GLY A 208 22.80 9.93 1.83
C GLY A 208 23.77 9.01 1.05
N GLU A 209 25.02 8.87 1.51
CA GLU A 209 26.08 8.14 0.81
C GLU A 209 25.75 6.66 0.59
N LEU A 210 25.14 5.99 1.58
CA LEU A 210 24.81 4.56 1.46
C LEU A 210 23.68 4.30 0.46
N LEU A 211 22.71 5.20 0.36
CA LEU A 211 21.67 5.10 -0.67
C LEU A 211 22.24 5.39 -2.06
N ALA A 212 23.12 6.39 -2.18
CA ALA A 212 23.80 6.70 -3.45
C ALA A 212 24.63 5.51 -3.95
N GLU A 213 25.39 4.85 -3.06
CA GLU A 213 26.12 3.62 -3.37
C GLU A 213 25.16 2.49 -3.80
N TYR A 214 24.02 2.33 -3.11
CA TYR A 214 23.03 1.30 -3.47
C TYR A 214 22.41 1.56 -4.85
N VAL A 215 22.03 2.79 -5.16
CA VAL A 215 21.49 3.16 -6.48
C VAL A 215 22.51 2.91 -7.60
N GLY A 216 23.78 3.26 -7.37
CA GLY A 216 24.87 2.97 -8.27
C GLY A 216 25.08 1.47 -8.49
N TRP A 217 25.09 0.70 -7.40
CA TRP A 217 25.15 -0.76 -7.47
C TRP A 217 23.97 -1.34 -8.26
N LEU A 218 22.75 -0.87 -8.01
CA LEU A 218 21.55 -1.35 -8.70
C LEU A 218 21.62 -1.08 -10.22
N ARG A 219 22.03 0.12 -10.61
CA ARG A 219 22.28 0.47 -12.03
C ARG A 219 23.26 -0.51 -12.67
N ASP A 220 24.43 -0.69 -12.06
CA ASP A 220 25.48 -1.55 -12.60
C ASP A 220 25.02 -3.02 -12.63
N ARG A 221 24.20 -3.41 -11.65
CA ARG A 221 23.65 -4.74 -11.58
C ARG A 221 22.65 -5.02 -12.70
N VAL A 222 21.76 -4.07 -13.01
CA VAL A 222 20.85 -4.15 -14.17
C VAL A 222 21.64 -4.22 -15.47
N LEU A 223 22.62 -3.32 -15.68
CA LEU A 223 23.47 -3.33 -16.88
C LEU A 223 24.21 -4.65 -17.08
N LYS A 224 24.60 -5.31 -15.98
CA LYS A 224 25.31 -6.60 -16.00
C LYS A 224 24.39 -7.79 -16.27
N LEU A 225 23.18 -7.79 -15.72
CA LEU A 225 22.30 -8.96 -15.70
C LEU A 225 21.14 -8.89 -16.70
N ARG A 226 20.87 -7.73 -17.28
CA ARG A 226 19.80 -7.57 -18.29
C ARG A 226 20.04 -8.49 -19.47
N ARG A 227 18.96 -9.08 -19.99
CA ARG A 227 19.00 -10.00 -21.12
C ARG A 227 19.48 -9.31 -22.40
N ASP A 228 19.03 -8.07 -22.60
CA ASP A 228 19.36 -7.23 -23.74
C ASP A 228 19.14 -5.75 -23.38
N GLU A 229 19.49 -4.84 -24.31
CA GLU A 229 19.39 -3.40 -24.10
C GLU A 229 17.96 -2.86 -24.06
N SER A 230 16.97 -3.63 -24.51
CA SER A 230 15.57 -3.22 -24.47
C SER A 230 14.98 -3.28 -23.06
N TYR A 231 15.60 -4.06 -22.17
CA TYR A 231 15.19 -4.08 -20.76
C TYR A 231 15.73 -2.84 -20.03
N ASN A 232 14.79 -1.94 -19.75
CA ASN A 232 15.03 -0.64 -19.13
C ASN A 232 14.05 -0.42 -17.96
N PRO A 233 14.28 -1.07 -16.80
CA PRO A 233 13.38 -0.99 -15.68
C PRO A 233 13.40 0.38 -15.02
N ILE A 234 12.30 0.72 -14.34
CA ILE A 234 12.19 1.89 -13.48
C ILE A 234 12.68 1.52 -12.08
N PHE A 235 13.55 2.34 -11.50
CA PHE A 235 13.97 2.19 -10.12
C PHE A 235 12.98 2.86 -9.19
N HIS A 236 12.48 2.12 -8.22
CA HIS A 236 11.57 2.62 -7.22
C HIS A 236 12.14 2.32 -5.83
N ILE A 237 12.43 3.37 -5.07
CA ILE A 237 13.07 3.30 -3.75
C ILE A 237 12.15 3.93 -2.73
N ASP A 238 11.78 3.16 -1.70
CA ASP A 238 11.01 3.66 -0.56
C ASP A 238 11.96 4.07 0.57
N VAL A 239 11.96 5.35 0.89
CA VAL A 239 12.93 5.91 1.84
C VAL A 239 12.33 6.22 3.23
N TYR A 240 11.05 5.98 3.43
CA TYR A 240 10.42 6.05 4.76
C TYR A 240 10.71 7.33 5.56
N GLY A 241 10.78 8.48 4.90
CA GLY A 241 11.10 9.75 5.53
C GLY A 241 12.56 9.98 5.85
N THR A 242 13.46 9.04 5.54
CA THR A 242 14.88 9.15 5.95
C THR A 242 15.62 10.30 5.25
N ILE A 243 15.25 10.67 4.02
CA ILE A 243 15.86 11.84 3.35
C ILE A 243 15.52 13.11 4.13
N GLY A 244 14.25 13.34 4.47
CA GLY A 244 13.84 14.47 5.28
C GLY A 244 14.46 14.46 6.68
N ALA A 245 14.62 13.29 7.30
CA ALA A 245 15.29 13.15 8.59
C ALA A 245 16.79 13.52 8.54
N ALA A 246 17.48 13.23 7.43
CA ALA A 246 18.90 13.54 7.28
C ALA A 246 19.16 15.00 6.83
N PHE A 247 18.36 15.51 5.91
CA PHE A 247 18.58 16.83 5.30
C PHE A 247 17.71 17.94 5.91
N GLY A 248 16.71 17.61 6.74
CA GLY A 248 15.71 18.50 7.31
C GLY A 248 14.39 18.47 6.50
N ASN A 249 13.27 18.21 7.19
CA ASN A 249 11.94 18.05 6.58
C ASN A 249 11.41 19.32 5.87
N ASP A 250 11.99 20.48 6.15
CA ASP A 250 11.68 21.79 5.54
C ASP A 250 12.75 22.27 4.56
N ASN A 251 13.85 21.55 4.42
CA ASN A 251 14.96 21.87 3.53
C ASN A 251 14.75 21.29 2.12
N TYR A 252 13.69 21.75 1.43
CA TYR A 252 13.32 21.24 0.10
C TYR A 252 14.46 21.40 -0.95
N LYS A 253 15.25 22.48 -0.86
CA LYS A 253 16.40 22.69 -1.76
C LYS A 253 17.49 21.65 -1.54
N GLY A 254 17.87 21.39 -0.29
CA GLY A 254 18.88 20.38 0.02
C GLY A 254 18.44 18.97 -0.36
N MET A 255 17.16 18.63 -0.13
CA MET A 255 16.59 17.37 -0.59
C MET A 255 16.60 17.28 -2.12
N ALA A 256 16.23 18.35 -2.83
CA ALA A 256 16.25 18.37 -4.28
C ALA A 256 17.67 18.28 -4.86
N ASP A 257 18.68 18.89 -4.22
CA ASP A 257 20.09 18.74 -4.60
C ASP A 257 20.53 17.28 -4.53
N TYR A 258 20.18 16.60 -3.42
CA TYR A 258 20.49 15.19 -3.22
C TYR A 258 19.75 14.28 -4.21
N ILE A 259 18.46 14.52 -4.44
CA ILE A 259 17.65 13.75 -5.40
C ILE A 259 18.18 13.92 -6.84
N ALA A 260 18.63 15.12 -7.22
CA ALA A 260 19.27 15.36 -8.50
C ALA A 260 20.61 14.61 -8.65
N GLU A 261 21.33 14.38 -7.57
CA GLU A 261 22.52 13.53 -7.58
C GLU A 261 22.14 12.05 -7.77
N LEU A 262 21.11 11.56 -7.06
CA LEU A 262 20.61 10.20 -7.26
C LEU A 262 20.12 9.95 -8.69
N GLU A 263 19.47 10.94 -9.33
CA GLU A 263 19.06 10.86 -10.74
C GLU A 263 20.28 10.58 -11.66
N LYS A 264 21.35 11.33 -11.47
CA LYS A 264 22.59 11.14 -12.27
C LYS A 264 23.21 9.77 -12.03
N ILE A 265 23.21 9.30 -10.79
CA ILE A 265 23.74 7.97 -10.42
C ILE A 265 22.88 6.86 -11.03
N ALA A 266 21.56 7.02 -11.04
CA ALA A 266 20.64 6.03 -11.59
C ALA A 266 20.69 5.92 -13.12
N ALA A 267 21.14 6.97 -13.82
CA ALA A 267 21.15 7.02 -15.27
C ALA A 267 21.83 5.78 -15.91
N PRO A 268 21.23 5.17 -16.96
CA PRO A 268 20.15 5.70 -17.80
C PRO A 268 18.72 5.35 -17.30
N PHE A 269 18.57 4.75 -16.14
CA PHE A 269 17.28 4.28 -15.63
C PHE A 269 16.52 5.41 -14.95
N HIS A 270 15.20 5.44 -15.17
CA HIS A 270 14.31 6.37 -14.47
C HIS A 270 14.21 6.04 -12.98
N LEU A 271 14.17 7.07 -12.13
CA LEU A 271 14.14 6.92 -10.66
C LEU A 271 12.82 7.45 -10.07
N ARG A 272 12.29 6.71 -9.12
CA ARG A 272 11.19 7.09 -8.25
C ARG A 272 11.63 7.03 -6.80
N ILE A 273 11.28 8.05 -6.03
CA ILE A 273 11.52 8.13 -4.59
C ILE A 273 10.16 8.19 -3.88
N GLU A 274 9.87 7.16 -3.11
CA GLU A 274 8.67 7.07 -2.29
C GLU A 274 8.97 7.55 -0.87
N GLY A 275 8.04 8.32 -0.29
CA GLY A 275 8.12 8.79 1.09
C GLY A 275 9.40 9.56 1.44
N PRO A 276 9.82 10.61 0.69
CA PRO A 276 11.10 11.30 0.95
C PRO A 276 11.16 11.95 2.32
N MET A 277 10.03 12.31 2.92
CA MET A 277 9.90 12.86 4.27
C MET A 277 8.69 12.29 4.98
N ASP A 278 8.69 12.32 6.32
CA ASP A 278 7.53 12.03 7.19
C ASP A 278 7.48 13.10 8.28
N VAL A 279 6.45 13.94 8.24
CA VAL A 279 6.26 15.04 9.19
C VAL A 279 5.18 14.74 10.24
N GLU A 280 4.73 13.49 10.30
CA GLU A 280 3.79 12.95 11.31
C GLU A 280 2.45 13.72 11.42
N ASP A 281 2.03 14.39 10.35
CA ASP A 281 0.79 15.15 10.27
C ASP A 281 0.30 15.18 8.83
N ARG A 282 -0.97 14.86 8.59
CA ARG A 282 -1.57 14.71 7.26
C ARG A 282 -1.46 15.98 6.41
N GLU A 283 -1.83 17.11 6.97
CA GLU A 283 -1.85 18.39 6.22
C GLU A 283 -0.43 18.88 5.95
N LYS A 284 0.44 18.80 6.96
CA LYS A 284 1.85 19.18 6.80
C LYS A 284 2.56 18.28 5.82
N GLN A 285 2.27 16.97 5.81
CA GLN A 285 2.83 16.02 4.85
C GLN A 285 2.44 16.38 3.41
N MET A 286 1.17 16.68 3.18
CA MET A 286 0.70 17.13 1.88
C MET A 286 1.42 18.41 1.43
N LEU A 287 1.51 19.41 2.31
CA LEU A 287 2.19 20.68 2.01
C LEU A 287 3.68 20.49 1.74
N ALA A 288 4.35 19.64 2.51
CA ALA A 288 5.78 19.35 2.36
C ALA A 288 6.07 18.60 1.04
N LEU A 289 5.29 17.57 0.71
CA LEU A 289 5.41 16.86 -0.56
C LEU A 289 5.11 17.79 -1.75
N LYS A 290 4.08 18.63 -1.66
CA LYS A 290 3.77 19.65 -2.67
C LYS A 290 4.96 20.60 -2.90
N ALA A 291 5.59 21.08 -1.84
CA ALA A 291 6.72 21.99 -1.94
C ALA A 291 7.95 21.31 -2.56
N LEU A 292 8.27 20.08 -2.17
CA LEU A 292 9.37 19.33 -2.75
C LEU A 292 9.10 19.00 -4.22
N THR A 293 7.89 18.54 -4.57
CA THR A 293 7.51 18.26 -5.97
C THR A 293 7.68 19.50 -6.84
N ALA A 294 7.18 20.65 -6.38
CA ALA A 294 7.32 21.90 -7.11
C ALA A 294 8.79 22.36 -7.27
N GLU A 295 9.64 22.11 -6.28
CA GLU A 295 11.09 22.41 -6.37
C GLU A 295 11.79 21.53 -7.41
N LEU A 296 11.45 20.22 -7.46
CA LEU A 296 12.00 19.31 -8.47
C LEU A 296 11.55 19.71 -9.87
N ASP A 297 10.27 19.99 -10.07
CA ASP A 297 9.70 20.43 -11.36
C ASP A 297 10.32 21.71 -11.85
N ALA A 298 10.44 22.73 -10.98
CA ALA A 298 11.03 24.01 -11.32
C ALA A 298 12.50 23.91 -11.75
N ARG A 299 13.19 22.89 -11.25
CA ARG A 299 14.62 22.62 -11.58
C ARG A 299 14.79 21.63 -12.72
N GLY A 300 13.72 21.04 -13.24
CA GLY A 300 13.77 20.05 -14.32
C GLY A 300 14.43 18.73 -13.87
N ILE A 301 14.34 18.37 -12.58
CA ILE A 301 14.84 17.10 -12.05
C ILE A 301 13.83 16.02 -12.39
N ASN A 302 14.22 15.04 -13.20
CA ASN A 302 13.33 13.99 -13.71
C ASN A 302 13.26 12.78 -12.75
N VAL A 303 12.87 13.02 -11.50
CA VAL A 303 12.62 12.00 -10.49
C VAL A 303 11.18 12.13 -10.01
N GLU A 304 10.41 11.06 -10.09
CA GLU A 304 9.03 11.06 -9.61
C GLU A 304 8.99 10.84 -8.10
N ILE A 305 8.30 11.72 -7.38
CA ILE A 305 8.00 11.58 -5.97
C ILE A 305 6.70 10.82 -5.80
N VAL A 306 6.70 9.80 -4.95
CA VAL A 306 5.54 8.95 -4.67
C VAL A 306 5.07 9.21 -3.24
N ALA A 307 3.80 9.59 -3.08
CA ALA A 307 3.15 9.74 -1.78
C ALA A 307 2.63 8.39 -1.28
N ASP A 308 2.93 8.06 -0.01
CA ASP A 308 2.45 6.86 0.69
C ASP A 308 1.89 7.23 2.06
N GLU A 309 2.71 7.48 3.08
CA GLU A 309 2.26 7.80 4.42
C GLU A 309 1.34 9.02 4.41
N TRP A 310 0.26 8.95 5.20
CA TRP A 310 -0.81 9.96 5.29
C TRP A 310 -1.66 10.11 4.02
N CYS A 311 -1.39 9.33 2.96
CA CYS A 311 -2.15 9.25 1.72
C CYS A 311 -2.85 7.88 1.63
N ASN A 312 -3.66 7.54 2.65
CA ASN A 312 -4.16 6.18 2.85
C ASN A 312 -5.61 5.97 2.40
N THR A 313 -6.47 7.00 2.52
CA THR A 313 -7.89 6.90 2.16
C THR A 313 -8.15 7.47 0.76
N LEU A 314 -9.31 7.18 0.17
CA LEU A 314 -9.71 7.80 -1.09
C LEU A 314 -9.74 9.33 -1.00
N GLU A 315 -10.19 9.86 0.13
CA GLU A 315 -10.22 11.28 0.41
C GLU A 315 -8.80 11.87 0.46
N ASP A 316 -7.84 11.13 1.04
CA ASP A 316 -6.43 11.54 1.06
C ASP A 316 -5.83 11.54 -0.34
N ILE A 317 -6.06 10.47 -1.13
CA ILE A 317 -5.56 10.39 -2.51
C ILE A 317 -6.04 11.58 -3.33
N LYS A 318 -7.35 11.88 -3.29
CA LYS A 318 -7.91 13.06 -3.95
C LYS A 318 -7.26 14.34 -3.44
N TYR A 319 -7.10 14.50 -2.12
CA TYR A 319 -6.52 15.69 -1.52
C TYR A 319 -5.06 15.91 -1.94
N PHE A 320 -4.25 14.85 -1.94
CA PHE A 320 -2.85 14.92 -2.39
C PHE A 320 -2.75 15.18 -3.89
N ALA A 321 -3.54 14.48 -4.70
CA ALA A 321 -3.55 14.64 -6.15
C ALA A 321 -4.00 16.05 -6.58
N ASP A 322 -5.09 16.57 -6.02
CA ASP A 322 -5.60 17.92 -6.32
C ASP A 322 -4.58 19.02 -5.96
N ASN A 323 -3.77 18.76 -4.94
CA ASN A 323 -2.71 19.69 -4.51
C ASN A 323 -1.36 19.44 -5.20
N LYS A 324 -1.23 18.45 -6.08
CA LYS A 324 0.05 18.04 -6.70
C LYS A 324 1.13 17.74 -5.66
N ALA A 325 0.75 17.04 -4.62
CA ALA A 325 1.63 16.63 -3.53
C ALA A 325 2.25 15.26 -3.83
N GLY A 326 3.17 15.24 -4.74
CA GLY A 326 3.78 14.07 -5.38
C GLY A 326 3.40 13.97 -6.85
N HIS A 327 4.18 13.22 -7.62
CA HIS A 327 3.91 12.88 -9.02
C HIS A 327 3.03 11.63 -9.12
N MET A 328 3.08 10.79 -8.09
CA MET A 328 2.36 9.54 -7.97
C MET A 328 1.86 9.34 -6.54
N VAL A 329 0.88 8.45 -6.40
CA VAL A 329 0.38 7.96 -5.11
C VAL A 329 0.50 6.44 -5.05
N GLN A 330 0.74 5.89 -3.87
CA GLN A 330 0.58 4.47 -3.61
C GLN A 330 -0.91 4.17 -3.41
N ILE A 331 -1.43 3.22 -4.21
CA ILE A 331 -2.78 2.68 -4.02
C ILE A 331 -2.66 1.34 -3.33
N LYS A 332 -2.85 1.36 -2.02
CA LYS A 332 -2.87 0.14 -1.18
C LYS A 332 -4.31 -0.21 -0.88
N THR A 333 -4.86 -1.17 -1.60
CA THR A 333 -6.28 -1.51 -1.47
C THR A 333 -6.74 -1.78 -0.02
N PRO A 334 -5.95 -2.48 0.85
CA PRO A 334 -6.33 -2.64 2.25
C PRO A 334 -6.39 -1.33 3.07
N ASP A 335 -5.60 -0.31 2.70
CA ASP A 335 -5.66 1.02 3.33
C ASP A 335 -6.86 1.83 2.85
N LEU A 336 -7.19 1.73 1.55
CA LEU A 336 -8.37 2.39 0.97
C LEU A 336 -9.71 1.83 1.49
N GLY A 337 -9.69 0.60 2.00
CA GLY A 337 -10.88 -0.12 2.42
C GLY A 337 -11.58 -0.80 1.24
N GLY A 338 -12.79 -0.35 0.88
CA GLY A 338 -13.55 -1.03 -0.17
C GLY A 338 -12.84 -1.08 -1.55
N ILE A 339 -13.04 -2.17 -2.29
CA ILE A 339 -12.56 -2.30 -3.68
C ILE A 339 -13.12 -1.17 -4.56
N ASN A 340 -14.34 -0.71 -4.30
CA ASN A 340 -14.91 0.48 -4.95
C ASN A 340 -14.02 1.72 -4.78
N ASN A 341 -13.44 1.93 -3.59
CA ASN A 341 -12.51 3.04 -3.36
C ASN A 341 -11.21 2.90 -4.16
N THR A 342 -10.72 1.66 -4.35
CA THR A 342 -9.56 1.39 -5.21
C THR A 342 -9.86 1.72 -6.67
N VAL A 343 -11.05 1.41 -7.14
CA VAL A 343 -11.48 1.73 -8.51
C VAL A 343 -11.60 3.24 -8.70
N GLU A 344 -12.14 3.96 -7.72
CA GLU A 344 -12.27 5.42 -7.77
C GLU A 344 -10.90 6.14 -7.70
N ALA A 345 -9.94 5.59 -6.94
CA ALA A 345 -8.58 6.13 -6.83
C ALA A 345 -7.81 6.00 -8.14
#